data_786bc62a14878ce0d2b7cb2881c13644
#
_entry.id   786bc62a14878ce0d2b7cb2881c13644
#
_cell.length_a   1.000
_cell.length_b   1.000
_cell.length_c   1.000
_cell.angle_alpha   90.00
_cell.angle_beta   90.00
_cell.angle_gamma   90.00
#
_symmetry.space_group_name_H-M   'P 1'
#
loop_
_entity.id
_entity.type
_entity.pdbx_description
1 polymer ?
#
loop_
_entity_poly.entity_id
_entity_poly.type
_entity_poly.pdbx_seq_one_letter_code
_entity_poly.pdbx_strand_id
1 'polypeptide(L)'
;DLLQLEPDRCTDPHVERLIEAFAMLTARVQLRLDDEFPEIAAAFLRNLCPPLVTPVPSLTVVQFEPDPDQSEATSGIDVPAGTQIHSRPAGGVSCRFRTCYPVTLWPLSVTGLDVVGLGSGERGLPAGAVAAVRLRLQTRGAQAFAELPLDRLTFYLDGDASVIYQLYEVLFRAPLGVMVRPSQAGATRGRPVVLPPESLRPLGFDREEGVLAYPQGAPLGHRLVQEYFAFPEKFLFAELGGLTPEVKSGLGHTLEVLPFLKDTPGC
;
A
#
# COMPACT_ATOMS: atom_id res chain seq x y z
N ASP A 1 -72.46 10.62 5.95
CA ASP A 1 -71.21 10.78 5.13
C ASP A 1 -70.87 12.24 4.95
N LEU A 2 -70.40 12.87 6.04
CA LEU A 2 -70.06 14.30 6.03
C LEU A 2 -68.74 14.60 5.33
N LEU A 3 -67.85 13.61 5.10
CA LEU A 3 -66.50 13.81 4.52
C LEU A 3 -66.37 13.24 3.09
N GLN A 4 -67.40 12.60 2.52
CA GLN A 4 -67.40 12.01 1.16
C GLN A 4 -66.08 11.28 0.79
N LEU A 5 -65.55 10.51 1.76
CA LEU A 5 -64.33 9.74 1.58
C LEU A 5 -64.65 8.39 0.93
N GLU A 6 -64.14 8.17 -0.29
CA GLU A 6 -64.06 6.85 -0.92
C GLU A 6 -62.69 6.23 -0.60
N PRO A 7 -62.54 4.89 -0.68
CA PRO A 7 -61.25 4.22 -0.32
C PRO A 7 -60.02 4.76 -1.07
N ASP A 8 -60.21 5.21 -2.32
CA ASP A 8 -59.12 5.61 -3.21
C ASP A 8 -59.24 7.06 -3.74
N ARG A 9 -60.23 7.82 -3.29
CA ARG A 9 -60.48 9.19 -3.82
C ARG A 9 -61.16 10.09 -2.82
N CYS A 10 -60.68 11.32 -2.71
CA CYS A 10 -61.32 12.39 -1.95
C CYS A 10 -61.84 13.45 -2.95
N THR A 11 -63.11 13.79 -2.88
CA THR A 11 -63.73 14.78 -3.79
C THR A 11 -63.52 16.22 -3.33
N ASP A 12 -63.20 16.44 -2.05
CA ASP A 12 -62.87 17.75 -1.50
C ASP A 12 -61.39 17.99 -1.46
N PRO A 13 -60.82 18.97 -2.23
CA PRO A 13 -59.38 19.25 -2.28
C PRO A 13 -58.81 19.69 -0.94
N HIS A 14 -59.61 20.26 -0.05
CA HIS A 14 -59.14 20.68 1.27
C HIS A 14 -58.98 19.50 2.22
N VAL A 15 -59.86 18.52 2.14
CA VAL A 15 -59.80 17.28 2.90
C VAL A 15 -58.64 16.42 2.39
N GLU A 16 -58.45 16.34 1.07
CA GLU A 16 -57.33 15.63 0.46
C GLU A 16 -55.98 16.18 0.95
N ARG A 17 -55.79 17.49 0.93
CA ARG A 17 -54.57 18.14 1.47
C ARG A 17 -54.34 17.89 2.96
N LEU A 18 -55.41 17.80 3.74
CA LEU A 18 -55.31 17.50 5.17
C LEU A 18 -54.82 16.07 5.40
N ILE A 19 -55.38 15.12 4.60
CA ILE A 19 -54.94 13.70 4.63
C ILE A 19 -53.51 13.56 4.19
N GLU A 20 -53.09 14.25 3.13
CA GLU A 20 -51.69 14.26 2.64
C GLU A 20 -50.75 14.83 3.69
N ALA A 21 -51.13 15.95 4.33
CA ALA A 21 -50.31 16.55 5.41
C ALA A 21 -50.17 15.61 6.62
N PHE A 22 -51.25 14.91 7.00
CA PHE A 22 -51.25 13.92 8.06
C PHE A 22 -50.39 12.70 7.68
N ALA A 23 -50.52 12.20 6.44
CA ALA A 23 -49.68 11.12 5.95
C ALA A 23 -48.22 11.46 5.93
N MET A 24 -47.85 12.71 5.53
CA MET A 24 -46.47 13.22 5.57
C MET A 24 -45.93 13.29 7.01
N LEU A 25 -46.74 13.79 7.96
CA LEU A 25 -46.34 13.82 9.36
C LEU A 25 -46.14 12.43 9.95
N THR A 26 -47.05 11.52 9.64
CA THR A 26 -46.95 10.11 10.07
C THR A 26 -45.71 9.43 9.47
N ALA A 27 -45.44 9.65 8.18
CA ALA A 27 -44.24 9.13 7.54
C ALA A 27 -42.95 9.66 8.19
N ARG A 28 -42.93 10.95 8.57
CA ARG A 28 -41.77 11.51 9.30
C ARG A 28 -41.58 10.91 10.70
N VAL A 29 -42.68 10.61 11.40
CA VAL A 29 -42.63 9.93 12.70
C VAL A 29 -42.16 8.48 12.50
N GLN A 30 -42.71 7.79 11.50
CA GLN A 30 -42.31 6.42 11.18
C GLN A 30 -40.83 6.35 10.82
N LEU A 31 -40.36 7.28 9.99
CA LEU A 31 -38.95 7.37 9.61
C LEU A 31 -38.04 7.59 10.81
N ARG A 32 -38.49 8.37 11.82
CA ARG A 32 -37.76 8.54 13.07
C ARG A 32 -37.79 7.31 13.99
N LEU A 33 -38.87 6.53 13.95
CA LEU A 33 -38.97 5.28 14.70
C LEU A 33 -38.15 4.15 14.06
N ASP A 34 -38.09 4.17 12.72
CA ASP A 34 -37.29 3.22 11.95
C ASP A 34 -35.79 3.58 11.95
N ASP A 35 -35.43 4.84 12.25
CA ASP A 35 -34.07 5.24 12.55
C ASP A 35 -33.61 4.49 13.82
N GLU A 36 -32.80 3.46 13.62
CA GLU A 36 -32.21 2.60 14.67
C GLU A 36 -31.23 3.40 15.53
N PHE A 37 -31.65 4.32 16.33
CA PHE A 37 -30.89 5.08 17.34
C PHE A 37 -29.37 5.03 17.13
N PRO A 38 -28.82 5.60 16.03
CA PRO A 38 -27.41 5.48 15.69
C PRO A 38 -26.51 6.05 16.79
N GLU A 39 -27.03 6.98 17.59
CA GLU A 39 -26.30 7.58 18.72
C GLU A 39 -26.01 6.56 19.82
N ILE A 40 -26.94 5.64 20.11
CA ILE A 40 -26.75 4.59 21.14
C ILE A 40 -25.72 3.58 20.62
N ALA A 41 -25.87 3.11 19.37
CA ALA A 41 -24.93 2.20 18.74
C ALA A 41 -23.53 2.82 18.68
N ALA A 42 -23.41 4.09 18.28
CA ALA A 42 -22.16 4.83 18.24
C ALA A 42 -21.55 5.00 19.66
N ALA A 43 -22.36 5.23 20.69
CA ALA A 43 -21.88 5.34 22.05
C ALA A 43 -21.32 4.01 22.56
N PHE A 44 -21.96 2.90 22.25
CA PHE A 44 -21.42 1.55 22.55
C PHE A 44 -20.12 1.29 21.79
N LEU A 45 -20.08 1.56 20.50
CA LEU A 45 -18.89 1.36 19.69
C LEU A 45 -17.70 2.23 20.14
N ARG A 46 -17.95 3.47 20.60
CA ARG A 46 -16.89 4.33 21.16
C ARG A 46 -16.22 3.71 22.39
N ASN A 47 -16.96 2.91 23.16
CA ASN A 47 -16.42 2.25 24.34
C ASN A 47 -15.84 0.86 24.03
N LEU A 48 -16.46 0.10 23.15
CA LEU A 48 -16.06 -1.28 22.85
C LEU A 48 -14.98 -1.34 21.76
N CYS A 49 -15.12 -0.53 20.72
CA CYS A 49 -14.20 -0.53 19.58
C CYS A 49 -14.05 0.89 18.97
N PRO A 50 -13.37 1.81 19.70
CA PRO A 50 -13.20 3.21 19.27
C PRO A 50 -12.76 3.39 17.81
N PRO A 51 -11.85 2.53 17.27
CA PRO A 51 -11.39 2.68 15.89
C PRO A 51 -12.48 2.63 14.82
N LEU A 52 -13.59 1.92 15.07
CA LEU A 52 -14.70 1.81 14.10
C LEU A 52 -15.51 3.11 13.95
N VAL A 53 -15.47 3.98 14.93
CA VAL A 53 -16.20 5.27 14.94
C VAL A 53 -15.28 6.48 14.90
N THR A 54 -13.96 6.26 14.88
CA THR A 54 -12.97 7.33 14.76
C THR A 54 -12.83 7.73 13.28
N PRO A 55 -12.84 9.01 12.95
CA PRO A 55 -12.61 9.46 11.58
C PRO A 55 -11.26 8.98 11.06
N VAL A 56 -11.25 8.49 9.82
CA VAL A 56 -10.01 8.14 9.13
C VAL A 56 -9.32 9.43 8.68
N PRO A 57 -8.04 9.65 9.06
CA PRO A 57 -7.30 10.82 8.61
C PRO A 57 -6.99 10.74 7.11
N SER A 58 -6.62 11.85 6.50
CA SER A 58 -6.08 11.85 5.14
C SER A 58 -4.75 11.10 5.10
N LEU A 59 -4.63 10.17 4.16
CA LEU A 59 -3.46 9.31 3.96
C LEU A 59 -2.92 9.53 2.54
N THR A 60 -1.61 9.41 2.39
CA THR A 60 -0.95 9.47 1.08
C THR A 60 0.39 8.75 1.12
N VAL A 61 0.86 8.30 -0.03
CA VAL A 61 2.23 7.82 -0.21
C VAL A 61 3.11 9.02 -0.61
N VAL A 62 4.29 9.10 -0.01
CA VAL A 62 5.29 10.12 -0.32
C VAL A 62 6.61 9.45 -0.68
N GLN A 63 7.30 10.01 -1.66
CA GLN A 63 8.64 9.62 -2.02
C GLN A 63 9.62 10.66 -1.47
N PHE A 64 10.64 10.20 -0.74
CA PHE A 64 11.75 11.04 -0.33
C PHE A 64 12.87 10.95 -1.37
N GLU A 65 13.36 12.07 -1.79
CA GLU A 65 14.54 12.16 -2.66
C GLU A 65 15.68 12.76 -1.85
N PRO A 66 16.83 12.08 -1.76
CA PRO A 66 18.03 12.66 -1.13
C PRO A 66 18.45 13.92 -1.90
N ASP A 67 18.83 14.95 -1.16
CA ASP A 67 19.40 16.16 -1.77
C ASP A 67 20.69 15.77 -2.52
N PRO A 68 20.84 16.16 -3.80
CA PRO A 68 22.04 15.89 -4.56
C PRO A 68 23.32 16.35 -3.91
N ASP A 69 23.27 17.48 -3.18
CA ASP A 69 24.41 18.04 -2.47
C ASP A 69 24.78 17.25 -1.19
N GLN A 70 23.85 16.42 -0.67
CA GLN A 70 24.06 15.52 0.47
C GLN A 70 24.30 14.06 0.03
N SER A 71 24.45 13.80 -1.27
CA SER A 71 24.65 12.46 -1.83
C SER A 71 25.94 11.75 -1.39
N GLU A 72 26.82 12.42 -0.66
CA GLU A 72 27.95 11.81 0.04
C GLU A 72 27.56 11.01 1.30
N ALA A 73 26.27 10.88 1.61
CA ALA A 73 25.79 10.05 2.71
C ALA A 73 26.08 8.57 2.44
N THR A 74 27.25 8.14 2.87
CA THR A 74 27.81 6.80 2.68
C THR A 74 27.07 5.71 3.45
N SER A 75 26.19 6.07 4.39
CA SER A 75 25.57 5.13 5.35
C SER A 75 24.06 5.07 5.31
N GLY A 76 23.42 5.76 4.35
CA GLY A 76 21.96 5.97 4.36
C GLY A 76 21.53 7.09 5.31
N ILE A 77 20.38 7.68 5.05
CA ILE A 77 19.76 8.73 5.89
C ILE A 77 18.49 8.18 6.51
N ASP A 78 18.46 8.09 7.84
CA ASP A 78 17.29 7.58 8.53
C ASP A 78 16.25 8.68 8.76
N VAL A 79 15.02 8.44 8.31
CA VAL A 79 13.86 9.26 8.59
C VAL A 79 12.98 8.48 9.58
N PRO A 80 12.91 8.89 10.86
CA PRO A 80 12.14 8.17 11.86
C PRO A 80 10.62 8.27 11.59
N ALA A 81 9.87 7.30 12.10
CA ALA A 81 8.42 7.39 12.15
C ALA A 81 7.98 8.62 12.96
N GLY A 82 6.89 9.27 12.55
CA GLY A 82 6.41 10.50 13.19
C GLY A 82 7.08 11.77 12.71
N THR A 83 8.04 11.70 11.77
CA THR A 83 8.67 12.89 11.16
C THR A 83 7.62 13.75 10.48
N GLN A 84 7.59 15.03 10.82
CA GLN A 84 6.63 15.98 10.25
C GLN A 84 7.00 16.34 8.80
N ILE A 85 6.00 16.32 7.95
CA ILE A 85 6.09 16.68 6.54
C ILE A 85 5.02 17.73 6.25
N HIS A 86 5.35 18.65 5.38
CA HIS A 86 4.43 19.71 4.95
C HIS A 86 4.15 19.59 3.45
N SER A 87 2.89 19.68 3.06
CA SER A 87 2.54 19.78 1.65
C SER A 87 2.95 21.15 1.07
N ARG A 88 3.06 21.21 -0.25
CA ARG A 88 3.03 22.52 -0.90
C ARG A 88 1.71 23.22 -0.57
N PRO A 89 1.69 24.55 -0.40
CA PRO A 89 0.45 25.27 -0.13
C PRO A 89 -0.58 25.06 -1.24
N ALA A 90 -1.76 24.58 -0.86
CA ALA A 90 -2.93 24.53 -1.74
C ALA A 90 -3.96 25.53 -1.21
N GLY A 91 -4.38 26.50 -2.04
CA GLY A 91 -5.26 27.60 -1.60
C GLY A 91 -4.68 28.46 -0.46
N GLY A 92 -3.34 28.57 -0.37
CA GLY A 92 -2.66 29.32 0.69
C GLY A 92 -2.48 28.56 2.02
N VAL A 93 -2.96 27.32 2.12
CA VAL A 93 -2.85 26.49 3.32
C VAL A 93 -1.91 25.31 3.06
N SER A 94 -0.92 25.11 3.95
CA SER A 94 -0.04 23.94 3.93
C SER A 94 -0.59 22.87 4.87
N CYS A 95 -0.80 21.68 4.35
CA CYS A 95 -1.25 20.53 5.15
C CYS A 95 -0.05 19.88 5.86
N ARG A 96 -0.23 19.54 7.12
CA ARG A 96 0.77 18.85 7.92
C ARG A 96 0.48 17.35 7.93
N PHE A 97 1.47 16.57 7.57
CA PHE A 97 1.48 15.12 7.64
C PHE A 97 2.60 14.64 8.56
N ARG A 98 2.62 13.38 8.85
CA ARG A 98 3.72 12.71 9.53
C ARG A 98 3.94 11.33 8.93
N THR A 99 5.19 10.87 8.92
CA THR A 99 5.52 9.51 8.49
C THR A 99 4.91 8.47 9.43
N CYS A 100 4.32 7.41 8.88
CA CYS A 100 3.81 6.29 9.67
C CYS A 100 4.92 5.29 10.04
N TYR A 101 5.93 5.15 9.17
CA TYR A 101 7.03 4.19 9.29
C TYR A 101 8.39 4.88 9.27
N PRO A 102 9.41 4.27 9.88
CA PRO A 102 10.78 4.69 9.65
C PRO A 102 11.19 4.32 8.22
N VAL A 103 11.98 5.16 7.59
CA VAL A 103 12.50 4.97 6.22
C VAL A 103 13.98 5.31 6.21
N THR A 104 14.80 4.41 5.65
CA THR A 104 16.21 4.72 5.37
C THR A 104 16.36 5.07 3.89
N LEU A 105 16.84 6.28 3.62
CA LEU A 105 17.10 6.77 2.27
C LEU A 105 18.46 6.31 1.83
N TRP A 106 18.50 5.42 0.86
CA TRP A 106 19.75 4.94 0.27
C TRP A 106 20.10 5.78 -0.97
N PRO A 107 21.40 5.97 -1.25
CA PRO A 107 21.85 6.65 -2.46
C PRO A 107 21.70 5.75 -3.68
N LEU A 108 20.47 5.33 -3.95
CA LEU A 108 20.11 4.41 -5.01
C LEU A 108 19.11 5.04 -5.98
N SER A 109 19.15 4.58 -7.21
CA SER A 109 18.14 4.91 -8.22
C SER A 109 17.66 3.66 -8.93
N VAL A 110 16.36 3.63 -9.25
CA VAL A 110 15.78 2.66 -10.16
C VAL A 110 16.08 3.12 -11.59
N THR A 111 16.79 2.30 -12.36
CA THR A 111 17.18 2.63 -13.74
C THR A 111 16.35 1.90 -14.79
N GLY A 112 15.56 0.92 -14.37
CA GLY A 112 14.65 0.21 -15.26
C GLY A 112 13.86 -0.88 -14.55
N LEU A 113 12.68 -1.13 -15.11
CA LEU A 113 11.81 -2.23 -14.71
C LEU A 113 11.23 -2.83 -15.99
N ASP A 114 11.39 -4.14 -16.17
CA ASP A 114 10.85 -4.87 -17.32
C ASP A 114 10.56 -6.32 -16.95
N VAL A 115 9.65 -6.95 -17.66
CA VAL A 115 9.38 -8.38 -17.55
C VAL A 115 10.19 -9.10 -18.60
N VAL A 116 10.94 -10.12 -18.17
CA VAL A 116 11.80 -10.91 -19.04
C VAL A 116 11.36 -12.36 -19.04
N GLY A 117 11.24 -12.96 -20.24
CA GLY A 117 11.08 -14.40 -20.38
C GLY A 117 12.38 -15.11 -20.02
N LEU A 118 12.30 -16.18 -19.25
CA LEU A 118 13.46 -16.98 -18.87
C LEU A 118 13.71 -18.06 -19.94
N GLY A 119 14.86 -18.00 -20.58
CA GLY A 119 15.27 -19.02 -21.54
C GLY A 119 15.78 -20.27 -20.85
N SER A 120 15.66 -21.44 -21.53
CA SER A 120 16.11 -22.75 -21.04
C SER A 120 17.64 -22.87 -20.78
N GLY A 121 18.40 -21.80 -21.03
CA GLY A 121 19.86 -21.77 -20.84
C GLY A 121 20.35 -21.02 -19.60
N GLU A 122 19.49 -20.36 -18.85
CA GLU A 122 19.90 -19.66 -17.60
C GLU A 122 20.10 -20.68 -16.48
N ARG A 123 21.31 -20.69 -15.88
CA ARG A 123 21.64 -21.59 -14.78
C ARG A 123 21.10 -21.09 -13.44
N GLY A 124 20.59 -22.01 -12.62
CA GLY A 124 20.13 -21.70 -11.25
C GLY A 124 18.69 -21.22 -11.16
N LEU A 125 17.89 -21.44 -12.21
CA LEU A 125 16.47 -21.12 -12.17
C LEU A 125 15.71 -22.15 -11.31
N PRO A 126 14.76 -21.71 -10.46
CA PRO A 126 13.87 -22.62 -9.76
C PRO A 126 12.94 -23.34 -10.75
N ALA A 127 12.54 -24.56 -10.39
CA ALA A 127 11.62 -25.35 -11.22
C ALA A 127 10.27 -24.60 -11.36
N GLY A 128 9.79 -24.49 -12.60
CA GLY A 128 8.52 -23.83 -12.91
C GLY A 128 8.60 -22.31 -13.11
N ALA A 129 9.79 -21.71 -13.07
CA ALA A 129 9.95 -20.31 -13.44
C ALA A 129 9.88 -20.15 -14.96
N VAL A 130 8.97 -19.32 -15.44
CA VAL A 130 8.77 -19.02 -16.87
C VAL A 130 9.20 -17.60 -17.24
N ALA A 131 9.14 -16.68 -16.30
CA ALA A 131 9.50 -15.27 -16.45
C ALA A 131 10.09 -14.72 -15.16
N ALA A 132 10.62 -13.52 -15.22
CA ALA A 132 11.01 -12.73 -14.05
C ALA A 132 10.71 -11.25 -14.27
N VAL A 133 10.42 -10.55 -13.18
CA VAL A 133 10.45 -9.08 -13.19
C VAL A 133 11.89 -8.64 -12.98
N ARG A 134 12.47 -7.94 -13.93
CA ARG A 134 13.83 -7.44 -13.81
C ARG A 134 13.82 -5.98 -13.34
N LEU A 135 14.19 -5.76 -12.10
CA LEU A 135 14.40 -4.46 -11.52
C LEU A 135 15.90 -4.13 -11.55
N ARG A 136 16.26 -3.03 -12.17
CA ARG A 136 17.64 -2.54 -12.23
C ARG A 136 17.82 -1.36 -11.27
N LEU A 137 18.81 -1.52 -10.39
CA LEU A 137 19.20 -0.51 -9.42
C LEU A 137 20.63 -0.06 -9.68
N GLN A 138 20.88 1.22 -9.40
CA GLN A 138 22.20 1.82 -9.52
C GLN A 138 22.50 2.70 -8.29
N THR A 139 23.74 2.66 -7.82
CA THR A 139 24.20 3.60 -6.78
C THR A 139 24.40 4.99 -7.40
N ARG A 140 24.01 6.03 -6.68
CA ARG A 140 24.17 7.44 -7.10
C ARG A 140 25.54 8.04 -6.75
N GLY A 141 26.34 7.34 -5.92
CA GLY A 141 27.65 7.81 -5.45
C GLY A 141 28.79 6.94 -5.92
N ALA A 142 29.97 7.18 -5.33
CA ALA A 142 31.19 6.41 -5.61
C ALA A 142 31.17 5.01 -4.97
N GLN A 143 30.26 4.73 -4.04
CA GLN A 143 30.19 3.46 -3.32
C GLN A 143 29.52 2.37 -4.13
N ALA A 144 30.10 1.17 -4.08
CA ALA A 144 29.47 -0.03 -4.61
C ALA A 144 28.39 -0.59 -3.65
N PHE A 145 27.47 -1.41 -4.17
CA PHE A 145 26.46 -2.08 -3.33
C PHE A 145 27.07 -2.89 -2.18
N ALA A 146 28.25 -3.47 -2.39
CA ALA A 146 28.97 -4.24 -1.37
C ALA A 146 29.35 -3.41 -0.14
N GLU A 147 29.54 -2.11 -0.30
CA GLU A 147 29.97 -1.17 0.75
C GLU A 147 28.79 -0.57 1.53
N LEU A 148 27.58 -0.64 0.96
CA LEU A 148 26.37 -0.10 1.62
C LEU A 148 25.94 -1.05 2.75
N PRO A 149 25.66 -0.54 3.97
CA PRO A 149 25.21 -1.36 5.10
C PRO A 149 23.70 -1.71 5.00
N LEU A 150 23.18 -1.89 3.78
CA LEU A 150 21.80 -2.28 3.55
C LEU A 150 21.66 -3.81 3.64
N ASP A 151 20.63 -4.27 4.34
CA ASP A 151 20.22 -5.67 4.46
C ASP A 151 18.85 -5.93 3.83
N ARG A 152 18.07 -4.88 3.64
CA ARG A 152 16.74 -4.89 3.05
C ARG A 152 16.46 -3.65 2.22
N LEU A 153 15.57 -3.77 1.27
CA LEU A 153 15.08 -2.67 0.43
C LEU A 153 13.56 -2.72 0.37
N THR A 154 12.92 -1.58 0.60
CA THR A 154 11.48 -1.42 0.47
C THR A 154 11.15 -0.72 -0.84
N PHE A 155 10.21 -1.28 -1.58
CA PHE A 155 9.72 -0.75 -2.84
C PHE A 155 8.23 -0.45 -2.74
N TYR A 156 7.79 0.59 -3.41
CA TYR A 156 6.38 0.88 -3.65
C TYR A 156 6.07 0.59 -5.11
N LEU A 157 4.98 -0.14 -5.34
CA LEU A 157 4.50 -0.45 -6.69
C LEU A 157 3.60 0.69 -7.15
N ASP A 158 4.12 1.53 -8.06
CA ASP A 158 3.43 2.69 -8.62
C ASP A 158 3.19 2.51 -10.11
N GLY A 159 2.03 2.93 -10.60
CA GLY A 159 1.65 2.87 -12.01
C GLY A 159 0.15 2.69 -12.22
N ASP A 160 -0.25 2.19 -13.38
CA ASP A 160 -1.65 1.89 -13.69
C ASP A 160 -2.20 0.78 -12.79
N ALA A 161 -3.37 0.99 -12.18
CA ALA A 161 -3.94 0.10 -11.20
C ALA A 161 -4.12 -1.34 -11.73
N SER A 162 -4.51 -1.50 -12.99
CA SER A 162 -4.72 -2.82 -13.60
C SER A 162 -3.41 -3.60 -13.69
N VAL A 163 -2.31 -2.93 -14.04
CA VAL A 163 -0.98 -3.51 -14.15
C VAL A 163 -0.40 -3.82 -12.77
N ILE A 164 -0.54 -2.89 -11.82
CA ILE A 164 0.02 -3.04 -10.48
C ILE A 164 -0.60 -4.21 -9.74
N TYR A 165 -1.93 -4.37 -9.76
CA TYR A 165 -2.59 -5.47 -9.07
C TYR A 165 -2.27 -6.82 -9.71
N GLN A 166 -2.14 -6.89 -11.03
CA GLN A 166 -1.66 -8.10 -11.70
C GLN A 166 -0.22 -8.43 -11.31
N LEU A 167 0.67 -7.43 -11.32
CA LEU A 167 2.04 -7.60 -10.88
C LEU A 167 2.13 -8.06 -9.43
N TYR A 168 1.36 -7.43 -8.54
CA TYR A 168 1.28 -7.80 -7.13
C TYR A 168 0.83 -9.25 -6.96
N GLU A 169 -0.24 -9.66 -7.66
CA GLU A 169 -0.74 -11.03 -7.61
C GLU A 169 0.34 -12.04 -8.06
N VAL A 170 0.99 -11.77 -9.18
CA VAL A 170 2.01 -12.67 -9.73
C VAL A 170 3.25 -12.78 -8.83
N LEU A 171 3.65 -11.66 -8.20
CA LEU A 171 4.79 -11.63 -7.28
C LEU A 171 4.53 -12.40 -5.98
N PHE A 172 3.32 -12.32 -5.42
CA PHE A 172 3.05 -12.81 -4.06
C PHE A 172 2.15 -14.04 -3.99
N ARG A 173 1.45 -14.43 -5.06
CA ARG A 173 0.59 -15.61 -5.08
C ARG A 173 1.37 -16.92 -5.02
N ALA A 174 2.49 -17.01 -5.74
CA ALA A 174 3.31 -18.22 -5.79
C ALA A 174 4.79 -17.84 -6.00
N PRO A 175 5.44 -17.23 -5.00
CA PRO A 175 6.82 -16.79 -5.13
C PRO A 175 7.75 -18.01 -5.30
N LEU A 176 8.66 -17.93 -6.26
CA LEU A 176 9.63 -18.99 -6.57
C LEU A 176 11.04 -18.64 -6.09
N GLY A 177 11.25 -17.44 -5.56
CA GLY A 177 12.53 -16.91 -5.14
C GLY A 177 12.94 -15.67 -5.95
N VAL A 178 14.06 -15.10 -5.58
CA VAL A 178 14.58 -13.87 -6.17
C VAL A 178 16.04 -14.06 -6.54
N MET A 179 16.41 -13.84 -7.78
CA MET A 179 17.82 -13.78 -8.16
C MET A 179 18.35 -12.36 -7.99
N VAL A 180 19.49 -12.27 -7.37
CA VAL A 180 20.27 -11.04 -7.23
C VAL A 180 21.57 -11.22 -8.00
N ARG A 181 21.86 -10.32 -8.95
CA ARG A 181 23.07 -10.41 -9.77
C ARG A 181 23.60 -9.02 -10.14
N PRO A 182 24.89 -8.88 -10.46
CA PRO A 182 25.40 -7.66 -11.06
C PRO A 182 24.76 -7.47 -12.45
N SER A 183 24.50 -6.21 -12.83
CA SER A 183 23.97 -5.95 -14.18
C SER A 183 25.04 -6.32 -15.23
N GLN A 184 24.60 -6.94 -16.33
CA GLN A 184 25.48 -7.34 -17.42
C GLN A 184 26.18 -6.17 -18.12
N ALA A 185 25.69 -4.94 -17.92
CA ALA A 185 26.29 -3.72 -18.47
C ALA A 185 27.60 -3.29 -17.77
N GLY A 186 27.95 -3.92 -16.62
CA GLY A 186 29.17 -3.61 -15.86
C GLY A 186 30.13 -4.79 -15.81
N ALA A 187 31.43 -4.56 -15.93
CA ALA A 187 32.49 -5.56 -15.92
C ALA A 187 32.73 -6.25 -14.55
N THR A 188 31.71 -6.37 -13.71
CA THR A 188 31.81 -6.89 -12.34
C THR A 188 31.69 -8.41 -12.33
N ARG A 189 32.61 -9.11 -11.64
CA ARG A 189 32.70 -10.58 -11.58
C ARG A 189 31.80 -11.23 -10.51
N GLY A 190 30.75 -10.55 -10.05
CA GLY A 190 29.83 -11.12 -9.05
C GLY A 190 29.06 -12.32 -9.62
N ARG A 191 28.85 -13.34 -8.78
CA ARG A 191 28.03 -14.51 -9.16
C ARG A 191 26.56 -14.22 -8.86
N PRO A 192 25.62 -14.65 -9.73
CA PRO A 192 24.19 -14.63 -9.39
C PRO A 192 23.94 -15.43 -8.10
N VAL A 193 23.16 -14.87 -7.21
CA VAL A 193 22.71 -15.51 -5.97
C VAL A 193 21.19 -15.61 -6.03
N VAL A 194 20.65 -16.78 -5.74
CA VAL A 194 19.20 -16.98 -5.64
C VAL A 194 18.83 -16.99 -4.16
N LEU A 195 18.00 -16.04 -3.80
CA LEU A 195 17.40 -15.93 -2.48
C LEU A 195 16.11 -16.75 -2.42
N PRO A 196 15.74 -17.27 -1.24
CA PRO A 196 14.52 -18.04 -1.07
C PRO A 196 13.27 -17.17 -1.27
N PRO A 197 12.08 -17.78 -1.50
CA PRO A 197 10.84 -17.05 -1.76
C PRO A 197 10.48 -16.03 -0.68
N GLU A 198 10.79 -16.32 0.58
CA GLU A 198 10.49 -15.49 1.75
C GLU A 198 11.30 -14.19 1.78
N SER A 199 12.34 -14.09 0.94
CA SER A 199 13.16 -12.86 0.84
C SER A 199 12.39 -11.70 0.23
N LEU A 200 11.33 -11.95 -0.54
CA LEU A 200 10.42 -10.93 -1.05
C LEU A 200 9.07 -11.10 -0.38
N ARG A 201 8.68 -10.14 0.45
CA ARG A 201 7.41 -10.17 1.17
C ARG A 201 6.56 -8.92 0.92
N PRO A 202 5.23 -9.04 0.92
CA PRO A 202 4.36 -7.87 0.92
C PRO A 202 4.40 -7.21 2.30
N LEU A 203 4.25 -5.88 2.34
CA LEU A 203 4.17 -5.09 3.56
C LEU A 203 2.73 -4.61 3.82
N GLY A 204 2.46 -4.21 5.06
CA GLY A 204 1.17 -3.63 5.46
C GLY A 204 0.28 -4.58 6.25
N PHE A 205 0.64 -5.84 6.41
CA PHE A 205 -0.19 -6.87 7.02
C PHE A 205 0.13 -7.12 8.50
N ASP A 206 1.36 -6.88 8.93
CA ASP A 206 1.78 -7.12 10.30
C ASP A 206 1.24 -6.05 11.27
N ARG A 207 1.18 -6.40 12.56
CA ARG A 207 0.61 -5.53 13.61
C ARG A 207 1.33 -4.18 13.71
N GLU A 208 2.63 -4.18 13.53
CA GLU A 208 3.50 -3.00 13.57
C GLU A 208 3.41 -2.15 12.30
N GLU A 209 2.85 -2.71 11.23
CA GLU A 209 2.70 -2.06 9.93
C GLU A 209 1.35 -1.33 9.79
N GLY A 210 0.66 -1.01 10.89
CA GLY A 210 -0.57 -0.24 10.90
C GLY A 210 -0.34 1.24 10.62
N VAL A 211 -1.23 1.86 9.83
CA VAL A 211 -1.26 3.33 9.62
C VAL A 211 -2.29 4.02 10.51
N LEU A 212 -3.33 3.29 10.92
CA LEU A 212 -4.33 3.77 11.84
C LEU A 212 -3.97 3.38 13.28
N ALA A 213 -4.27 4.27 14.22
CA ALA A 213 -4.12 3.98 15.65
C ALA A 213 -5.14 2.90 16.06
N TYR A 214 -4.65 1.79 16.57
CA TYR A 214 -5.49 0.66 16.97
C TYR A 214 -5.10 0.18 18.38
N PRO A 215 -6.07 -0.13 19.27
CA PRO A 215 -5.77 -0.68 20.58
C PRO A 215 -5.00 -2.00 20.48
N GLN A 216 -4.05 -2.22 21.40
CA GLN A 216 -3.21 -3.43 21.38
C GLN A 216 -3.99 -4.75 21.46
N GLY A 217 -5.15 -4.76 22.10
CA GLY A 217 -6.00 -5.94 22.23
C GLY A 217 -7.00 -6.17 21.08
N ALA A 218 -7.11 -5.23 20.14
CA ALA A 218 -8.08 -5.35 19.06
C ALA A 218 -7.66 -6.39 18.00
N PRO A 219 -8.64 -7.10 17.39
CA PRO A 219 -8.36 -8.08 16.35
C PRO A 219 -7.70 -7.44 15.13
N LEU A 220 -6.60 -8.02 14.66
CA LEU A 220 -5.84 -7.52 13.50
C LEU A 220 -6.71 -7.44 12.25
N GLY A 221 -7.60 -8.41 12.04
CA GLY A 221 -8.46 -8.47 10.86
C GLY A 221 -9.34 -7.24 10.66
N HIS A 222 -9.89 -6.68 11.75
CA HIS A 222 -10.71 -5.45 11.65
C HIS A 222 -9.89 -4.26 11.15
N ARG A 223 -8.66 -4.09 11.64
CA ARG A 223 -7.77 -3.02 11.18
C ARG A 223 -7.41 -3.20 9.70
N LEU A 224 -7.05 -4.42 9.29
CA LEU A 224 -6.70 -4.70 7.89
C LEU A 224 -7.84 -4.37 6.93
N VAL A 225 -9.07 -4.76 7.28
CA VAL A 225 -10.27 -4.44 6.48
C VAL A 225 -10.49 -2.93 6.43
N GLN A 226 -10.42 -2.24 7.58
CA GLN A 226 -10.62 -0.80 7.64
C GLN A 226 -9.55 -0.04 6.82
N GLU A 227 -8.27 -0.42 6.97
CA GLU A 227 -7.16 0.19 6.23
C GLU A 227 -7.24 -0.11 4.72
N TYR A 228 -7.68 -1.31 4.33
CA TYR A 228 -7.85 -1.67 2.93
C TYR A 228 -8.91 -0.83 2.23
N PHE A 229 -10.05 -0.59 2.86
CA PHE A 229 -11.09 0.28 2.28
C PHE A 229 -10.79 1.77 2.40
N ALA A 230 -9.98 2.17 3.39
CA ALA A 230 -9.61 3.56 3.58
C ALA A 230 -8.43 3.99 2.70
N PHE A 231 -7.44 3.12 2.53
CA PHE A 231 -6.18 3.41 1.84
C PHE A 231 -5.52 2.13 1.31
N PRO A 232 -6.02 1.56 0.20
CA PRO A 232 -5.50 0.31 -0.37
C PRO A 232 -4.05 0.42 -0.82
N GLU A 233 -3.56 1.60 -1.18
CA GLU A 233 -2.19 1.87 -1.61
C GLU A 233 -1.15 1.47 -0.55
N LYS A 234 -1.54 1.42 0.72
CA LYS A 234 -0.70 0.93 1.81
C LYS A 234 -0.19 -0.49 1.57
N PHE A 235 -0.97 -1.33 0.90
CA PHE A 235 -0.64 -2.74 0.67
C PHE A 235 0.21 -2.98 -0.58
N LEU A 236 0.55 -1.92 -1.32
CA LEU A 236 1.37 -1.99 -2.53
C LEU A 236 2.87 -1.85 -2.25
N PHE A 237 3.28 -2.00 -0.99
CA PHE A 237 4.69 -2.05 -0.61
C PHE A 237 5.20 -3.48 -0.58
N ALA A 238 6.44 -3.64 -1.00
CA ALA A 238 7.18 -4.90 -1.01
C ALA A 238 8.53 -4.71 -0.34
N GLU A 239 8.98 -5.68 0.44
CA GLU A 239 10.31 -5.69 1.04
C GLU A 239 11.13 -6.84 0.45
N LEU A 240 12.30 -6.52 -0.05
CA LEU A 240 13.35 -7.48 -0.38
C LEU A 240 14.35 -7.51 0.77
N GLY A 241 14.42 -8.62 1.48
CA GLY A 241 15.39 -8.90 2.51
C GLY A 241 16.47 -9.88 2.07
N GLY A 242 17.40 -10.19 2.98
CA GLY A 242 18.45 -11.17 2.73
C GLY A 242 19.62 -10.64 1.91
N LEU A 243 19.80 -9.32 1.81
CA LEU A 243 20.95 -8.69 1.17
C LEU A 243 22.19 -8.72 2.09
N THR A 244 22.58 -9.92 2.50
CA THR A 244 23.75 -10.10 3.37
C THR A 244 25.04 -9.63 2.69
N PRO A 245 26.15 -9.42 3.45
CA PRO A 245 27.44 -9.08 2.87
C PRO A 245 27.93 -10.08 1.83
N GLU A 246 27.61 -11.37 2.01
CA GLU A 246 27.98 -12.45 1.06
C GLU A 246 27.22 -12.28 -0.27
N VAL A 247 25.91 -11.98 -0.22
CA VAL A 247 25.08 -11.72 -1.40
C VAL A 247 25.55 -10.49 -2.14
N LYS A 248 25.94 -9.43 -1.41
CA LYS A 248 26.43 -8.19 -1.98
C LYS A 248 27.87 -8.27 -2.48
N SER A 249 28.62 -9.30 -2.05
CA SER A 249 30.02 -9.49 -2.47
C SER A 249 30.13 -9.62 -3.98
N GLY A 250 30.91 -8.74 -4.59
CA GLY A 250 31.07 -8.71 -6.04
C GLY A 250 29.98 -7.95 -6.81
N LEU A 251 29.01 -7.36 -6.14
CA LEU A 251 28.11 -6.38 -6.74
C LEU A 251 28.87 -5.04 -6.85
N GLY A 252 28.92 -4.49 -8.05
CA GLY A 252 29.49 -3.17 -8.33
C GLY A 252 28.47 -2.06 -8.04
N HIS A 253 28.42 -1.10 -8.96
CA HIS A 253 27.51 0.04 -8.88
C HIS A 253 26.12 -0.25 -9.45
N THR A 254 25.92 -1.41 -10.08
CA THR A 254 24.65 -1.80 -10.71
C THR A 254 24.24 -3.18 -10.24
N LEU A 255 22.96 -3.31 -9.91
CA LEU A 255 22.33 -4.51 -9.37
C LEU A 255 21.07 -4.82 -10.16
N GLU A 256 20.88 -6.09 -10.52
CA GLU A 256 19.61 -6.61 -11.01
C GLU A 256 18.97 -7.50 -9.95
N VAL A 257 17.70 -7.22 -9.66
CA VAL A 257 16.83 -8.04 -8.81
C VAL A 257 15.79 -8.66 -9.70
N LEU A 258 15.70 -9.99 -9.69
CA LEU A 258 14.81 -10.77 -10.56
C LEU A 258 13.92 -11.71 -9.70
N PRO A 259 12.78 -11.23 -9.19
CA PRO A 259 11.73 -12.12 -8.67
C PRO A 259 11.24 -13.04 -9.79
N PHE A 260 11.27 -14.35 -9.52
CA PHE A 260 10.83 -15.35 -10.48
C PHE A 260 9.33 -15.51 -10.47
N LEU A 261 8.76 -15.61 -11.66
CA LEU A 261 7.33 -15.74 -11.89
C LEU A 261 7.00 -17.12 -12.43
N LYS A 262 5.93 -17.71 -11.90
CA LYS A 262 5.34 -18.95 -12.40
C LYS A 262 4.49 -18.74 -13.64
N ASP A 263 3.88 -17.57 -13.75
CA ASP A 263 3.04 -17.16 -14.85
C ASP A 263 3.55 -15.81 -15.41
N THR A 264 3.37 -15.56 -16.69
CA THR A 264 3.63 -14.25 -17.28
C THR A 264 2.47 -13.31 -16.90
N PRO A 265 2.73 -12.09 -16.40
CA PRO A 265 1.67 -11.09 -16.29
C PRO A 265 1.02 -10.95 -17.67
N GLY A 266 -0.30 -11.05 -17.73
CA GLY A 266 -1.01 -10.90 -19.00
C GLY A 266 -0.76 -9.50 -19.56
N CYS A 267 -0.21 -9.41 -20.78
CA CYS A 267 -0.14 -8.18 -21.56
C CYS A 267 -1.53 -7.78 -22.03
#